data_259d47c776ec11fdbd92d7e2bc8430e6
#
_entry.id   259d47c776ec11fdbd92d7e2bc8430e6
#
_cell.length_a   1.000
_cell.length_b   1.000
_cell.length_c   1.000
_cell.angle_alpha   90.00
_cell.angle_beta   90.00
_cell.angle_gamma   90.00
#
_symmetry.space_group_name_H-M   'P 1'
#
loop_
_entity.id
_entity.type
_entity.pdbx_description
1 polymer ?
#
loop_
_entity_poly.entity_id
_entity_poly.type
_entity_poly.pdbx_seq_one_letter_code
_entity_poly.pdbx_strand_id
1 'polypeptide(L)'
;EVSVLMTVPLLLENMYRKIIKAAEKQGMGGKIEKALKICAISEKFGINIRRKVFKSIIDQLGGKIRFIINGAAALDPVVAKGMNDFGILTVQGYGLTETAPTIASESQFNIRHGSVGKLMPFVEGRIDSPDENGIGELVVRGENVMLGYYNDEAATKEVIVDGWFHTGDLARFDDDDFLWLMGRKKNVIVMKNGKNVFPEEIENLVGLLPYVDECMLFSRNRQNDVVLWMKVVYNKEYLSENNLTVEQLEKQFDKDLDMINESMPAYKMVKRFFLSDRPTIKTTTQKTKRPLELEQIEKELSERGIQA
;
A
#
# COMPACT_ATOMS: atom_id res chain seq x y z
N GLU A 1 -1.16 -15.05 -25.10
CA GLU A 1 -1.08 -13.60 -25.01
C GLU A 1 -2.06 -13.12 -23.92
N VAL A 2 -1.55 -12.44 -22.90
CA VAL A 2 -2.36 -11.93 -21.76
C VAL A 2 -2.88 -10.54 -22.11
N SER A 3 -4.19 -10.33 -22.00
CA SER A 3 -4.83 -9.03 -22.21
C SER A 3 -5.33 -8.38 -20.91
N VAL A 4 -5.66 -9.19 -19.90
CA VAL A 4 -6.06 -8.78 -18.55
C VAL A 4 -5.17 -9.51 -17.55
N LEU A 5 -4.62 -8.79 -16.60
CA LEU A 5 -3.81 -9.33 -15.51
C LEU A 5 -4.46 -9.00 -14.18
N MET A 6 -4.78 -10.02 -13.40
CA MET A 6 -5.10 -9.84 -11.98
C MET A 6 -3.83 -10.04 -11.17
N THR A 7 -3.53 -9.10 -10.29
CA THR A 7 -2.24 -9.07 -9.60
C THR A 7 -2.34 -8.50 -8.20
N VAL A 8 -1.23 -8.61 -7.47
CA VAL A 8 -1.02 -7.99 -6.16
C VAL A 8 0.00 -6.85 -6.29
N PRO A 9 0.01 -5.87 -5.36
CA PRO A 9 0.89 -4.70 -5.45
C PRO A 9 2.34 -5.05 -5.71
N LEU A 10 2.92 -5.95 -4.92
CA LEU A 10 4.33 -6.32 -5.01
C LEU A 10 4.78 -6.72 -6.43
N LEU A 11 3.94 -7.49 -7.16
CA LEU A 11 4.28 -7.87 -8.53
C LEU A 11 4.25 -6.67 -9.47
N LEU A 12 3.24 -5.81 -9.33
CA LEU A 12 3.08 -4.63 -10.19
C LEU A 12 4.16 -3.58 -9.92
N GLU A 13 4.51 -3.37 -8.67
CA GLU A 13 5.60 -2.48 -8.25
C GLU A 13 6.95 -2.96 -8.79
N ASN A 14 7.21 -4.27 -8.71
CA ASN A 14 8.42 -4.85 -9.29
C ASN A 14 8.46 -4.71 -10.81
N MET A 15 7.32 -4.90 -11.48
CA MET A 15 7.21 -4.66 -12.94
C MET A 15 7.51 -3.20 -13.28
N TYR A 16 6.89 -2.27 -12.56
CA TYR A 16 7.10 -0.83 -12.76
C TYR A 16 8.56 -0.43 -12.52
N ARG A 17 9.14 -0.84 -11.39
CA ARG A 17 10.57 -0.58 -11.08
C ARG A 17 11.51 -1.10 -12.18
N LYS A 18 11.28 -2.30 -12.70
CA LYS A 18 12.07 -2.86 -13.81
C LYS A 18 11.95 -2.04 -15.08
N ILE A 19 10.75 -1.54 -15.42
CA ILE A 19 10.52 -0.67 -16.58
C ILE A 19 11.31 0.64 -16.42
N ILE A 20 11.20 1.29 -15.27
CA ILE A 20 11.89 2.55 -15.00
C ILE A 20 13.42 2.34 -15.03
N LYS A 21 13.95 1.33 -14.34
CA LYS A 21 15.39 1.00 -14.34
C LYS A 21 15.92 0.71 -15.75
N ALA A 22 15.16 0.01 -16.59
CA ALA A 22 15.54 -0.23 -17.97
C ALA A 22 15.57 1.05 -18.82
N ALA A 23 14.60 1.95 -18.60
CA ALA A 23 14.55 3.24 -19.28
C ALA A 23 15.71 4.17 -18.86
N GLU A 24 16.07 4.20 -17.59
CA GLU A 24 17.21 4.96 -17.06
C GLU A 24 18.53 4.46 -17.64
N LYS A 25 18.77 3.13 -17.64
CA LYS A 25 19.95 2.52 -18.26
C LYS A 25 20.12 2.87 -19.74
N GLN A 26 19.02 3.13 -20.45
CA GLN A 26 19.01 3.54 -21.85
C GLN A 26 19.07 5.07 -22.03
N GLY A 27 19.22 5.85 -20.96
CA GLY A 27 19.22 7.32 -20.99
C GLY A 27 17.88 7.91 -21.45
N MET A 28 16.77 7.20 -21.22
CA MET A 28 15.45 7.59 -21.70
C MET A 28 14.58 8.32 -20.67
N GLY A 29 15.05 8.53 -19.44
CA GLY A 29 14.24 9.17 -18.38
C GLY A 29 13.65 10.53 -18.81
N GLY A 30 14.46 11.44 -19.30
CA GLY A 30 13.97 12.72 -19.81
C GLY A 30 13.10 12.64 -21.09
N LYS A 31 13.20 11.53 -21.85
CA LYS A 31 12.32 11.28 -22.99
C LYS A 31 10.93 10.83 -22.57
N ILE A 32 10.85 10.05 -21.48
CA ILE A 32 9.56 9.62 -20.89
C ILE A 32 8.76 10.82 -20.44
N GLU A 33 9.36 11.76 -19.69
CA GLU A 33 8.65 12.98 -19.27
C GLU A 33 8.12 13.80 -20.44
N LYS A 34 8.94 13.99 -21.48
CA LYS A 34 8.51 14.69 -22.70
C LYS A 34 7.36 13.96 -23.40
N ALA A 35 7.45 12.64 -23.49
CA ALA A 35 6.42 11.80 -24.08
C ALA A 35 5.11 11.89 -23.29
N LEU A 36 5.15 11.87 -21.96
CA LEU A 36 3.98 12.06 -21.11
C LEU A 36 3.33 13.43 -21.30
N LYS A 37 4.11 14.51 -21.42
CA LYS A 37 3.59 15.85 -21.73
C LYS A 37 2.88 15.89 -23.08
N ILE A 38 3.43 15.24 -24.11
CA ILE A 38 2.79 15.14 -25.44
C ILE A 38 1.48 14.36 -25.32
N CYS A 39 1.46 13.24 -24.62
CA CYS A 39 0.24 12.46 -24.38
C CYS A 39 -0.84 13.29 -23.67
N ALA A 40 -0.46 14.03 -22.62
CA ALA A 40 -1.38 14.88 -21.89
C ALA A 40 -1.98 16.02 -22.75
N ILE A 41 -1.19 16.57 -23.68
CA ILE A 41 -1.68 17.58 -24.64
C ILE A 41 -2.67 16.93 -25.62
N SER A 42 -2.33 15.78 -26.18
CA SER A 42 -3.16 15.04 -27.12
C SER A 42 -4.52 14.66 -26.52
N GLU A 43 -4.54 14.28 -25.25
CA GLU A 43 -5.77 13.94 -24.51
C GLU A 43 -6.72 15.13 -24.33
N LYS A 44 -6.22 16.37 -24.24
CA LYS A 44 -7.06 17.57 -24.24
C LYS A 44 -7.86 17.75 -25.54
N PHE A 45 -7.39 17.13 -26.62
CA PHE A 45 -8.08 17.08 -27.91
C PHE A 45 -8.86 15.77 -28.11
N GLY A 46 -9.05 14.97 -27.06
CA GLY A 46 -9.78 13.70 -27.11
C GLY A 46 -9.02 12.54 -27.77
N ILE A 47 -7.70 12.70 -28.02
CA ILE A 47 -6.89 11.69 -28.70
C ILE A 47 -5.95 11.02 -27.70
N ASN A 48 -6.20 9.75 -27.37
CA ASN A 48 -5.30 8.97 -26.53
C ASN A 48 -4.25 8.25 -27.37
N ILE A 49 -3.00 8.71 -27.31
CA ILE A 49 -1.86 8.14 -28.03
C ILE A 49 -0.91 7.34 -27.13
N ARG A 50 -1.16 7.23 -25.82
CA ARG A 50 -0.25 6.60 -24.84
C ARG A 50 0.25 5.24 -25.32
N ARG A 51 -0.63 4.34 -25.71
CA ARG A 51 -0.26 3.00 -26.17
C ARG A 51 0.62 2.97 -27.42
N LYS A 52 0.54 3.99 -28.27
CA LYS A 52 1.43 4.13 -29.45
C LYS A 52 2.79 4.64 -29.05
N VAL A 53 2.82 5.66 -28.17
CA VAL A 53 4.05 6.29 -27.67
C VAL A 53 4.86 5.30 -26.83
N PHE A 54 4.21 4.54 -25.95
CA PHE A 54 4.85 3.57 -25.07
C PHE A 54 4.79 2.12 -25.56
N LYS A 55 4.67 1.94 -26.90
CA LYS A 55 4.56 0.61 -27.50
C LYS A 55 5.68 -0.33 -27.13
N SER A 56 6.93 0.15 -27.04
CA SER A 56 8.08 -0.67 -26.66
C SER A 56 7.96 -1.25 -25.26
N ILE A 57 7.40 -0.51 -24.30
CA ILE A 57 7.12 -0.98 -22.94
C ILE A 57 6.03 -2.06 -22.97
N ILE A 58 4.96 -1.79 -23.70
CA ILE A 58 3.84 -2.74 -23.82
C ILE A 58 4.28 -4.04 -24.50
N ASP A 59 5.14 -3.96 -25.52
CA ASP A 59 5.69 -5.12 -26.22
C ASP A 59 6.54 -6.00 -25.29
N GLN A 60 7.31 -5.40 -24.38
CA GLN A 60 8.07 -6.13 -23.34
C GLN A 60 7.17 -6.87 -22.34
N LEU A 61 5.93 -6.39 -22.18
CA LEU A 61 4.89 -7.02 -21.35
C LEU A 61 4.00 -7.98 -22.18
N GLY A 62 4.46 -8.39 -23.36
CA GLY A 62 3.75 -9.32 -24.24
C GLY A 62 2.86 -8.66 -25.29
N GLY A 63 2.84 -7.33 -25.40
CA GLY A 63 2.20 -6.55 -26.47
C GLY A 63 0.67 -6.43 -26.40
N LYS A 64 -0.01 -7.29 -25.64
CA LYS A 64 -1.48 -7.38 -25.63
C LYS A 64 -2.13 -6.94 -24.32
N ILE A 65 -1.36 -6.68 -23.28
CA ILE A 65 -1.90 -6.25 -22.00
C ILE A 65 -2.64 -4.91 -22.14
N ARG A 66 -3.86 -4.86 -21.64
CA ARG A 66 -4.74 -3.69 -21.70
C ARG A 66 -5.19 -3.23 -20.34
N PHE A 67 -5.39 -4.20 -19.44
CA PHE A 67 -6.05 -3.99 -18.17
C PHE A 67 -5.36 -4.75 -17.05
N ILE A 68 -5.11 -4.07 -15.97
CA ILE A 68 -4.57 -4.66 -14.73
C ILE A 68 -5.56 -4.40 -13.61
N ILE A 69 -5.95 -5.45 -12.93
CA ILE A 69 -6.76 -5.39 -11.70
C ILE A 69 -5.82 -5.68 -10.55
N ASN A 70 -5.60 -4.69 -9.70
CA ASN A 70 -4.81 -4.86 -8.50
C ASN A 70 -5.71 -5.02 -7.28
N GLY A 71 -5.40 -5.96 -6.41
CA GLY A 71 -6.16 -6.20 -5.18
C GLY A 71 -5.30 -6.81 -4.09
N ALA A 72 -5.93 -7.20 -2.99
CA ALA A 72 -5.36 -7.81 -1.79
C ALA A 72 -4.56 -6.88 -0.86
N ALA A 73 -3.96 -5.79 -1.35
CA ALA A 73 -3.31 -4.76 -0.55
C ALA A 73 -3.34 -3.41 -1.29
N ALA A 74 -3.01 -2.33 -0.60
CA ALA A 74 -2.90 -1.01 -1.21
C ALA A 74 -1.76 -0.98 -2.23
N LEU A 75 -2.02 -0.42 -3.41
CA LEU A 75 -1.02 -0.17 -4.44
C LEU A 75 -0.51 1.25 -4.31
N ASP A 76 0.79 1.42 -4.45
CA ASP A 76 1.39 2.75 -4.54
C ASP A 76 0.73 3.59 -5.64
N PRO A 77 0.20 4.78 -5.30
CA PRO A 77 -0.41 5.69 -6.27
C PRO A 77 0.51 6.08 -7.42
N VAL A 78 1.83 6.17 -7.18
CA VAL A 78 2.83 6.48 -8.22
C VAL A 78 2.93 5.35 -9.22
N VAL A 79 2.92 4.11 -8.74
CA VAL A 79 2.95 2.91 -9.59
C VAL A 79 1.64 2.79 -10.38
N ALA A 80 0.49 2.94 -9.71
CA ALA A 80 -0.81 2.92 -10.37
C ALA A 80 -0.89 3.96 -11.49
N LYS A 81 -0.52 5.21 -11.17
CA LYS A 81 -0.46 6.31 -12.14
C LYS A 81 0.52 6.03 -13.27
N GLY A 82 1.74 5.55 -12.94
CA GLY A 82 2.77 5.29 -13.94
C GLY A 82 2.37 4.22 -14.95
N MET A 83 1.70 3.15 -14.51
CA MET A 83 1.17 2.14 -15.43
C MET A 83 0.06 2.71 -16.34
N ASN A 84 -0.85 3.51 -15.78
CA ASN A 84 -1.85 4.24 -16.56
C ASN A 84 -1.20 5.22 -17.55
N ASP A 85 -0.13 5.89 -17.16
CA ASP A 85 0.66 6.79 -17.99
C ASP A 85 1.30 6.08 -19.20
N PHE A 86 1.67 4.81 -19.04
CA PHE A 86 2.14 3.96 -20.15
C PHE A 86 1.00 3.42 -21.03
N GLY A 87 -0.25 3.75 -20.72
CA GLY A 87 -1.42 3.31 -21.48
C GLY A 87 -1.90 1.89 -21.15
N ILE A 88 -1.56 1.41 -19.94
CA ILE A 88 -2.06 0.16 -19.40
C ILE A 88 -3.03 0.51 -18.26
N LEU A 89 -4.33 0.40 -18.55
CA LEU A 89 -5.37 0.72 -17.58
C LEU A 89 -5.21 -0.14 -16.32
N THR A 90 -4.86 0.51 -15.23
CA THR A 90 -4.65 -0.14 -13.93
C THR A 90 -5.67 0.39 -12.94
N VAL A 91 -6.44 -0.51 -12.36
CA VAL A 91 -7.47 -0.20 -11.36
C VAL A 91 -7.22 -0.99 -10.08
N GLN A 92 -7.66 -0.41 -8.98
CA GLN A 92 -7.66 -1.07 -7.68
C GLN A 92 -9.05 -1.56 -7.32
N GLY A 93 -9.09 -2.70 -6.64
CA GLY A 93 -10.28 -3.21 -5.98
C GLY A 93 -9.98 -3.50 -4.50
N TYR A 94 -10.98 -3.27 -3.67
CA TYR A 94 -10.94 -3.59 -2.24
C TYR A 94 -12.07 -4.53 -1.88
N GLY A 95 -11.75 -5.44 -1.00
CA GLY A 95 -12.70 -6.34 -0.39
C GLY A 95 -12.04 -7.42 0.44
N LEU A 96 -12.84 -8.31 0.96
CA LEU A 96 -12.46 -9.35 1.91
C LEU A 96 -13.03 -10.69 1.44
N THR A 97 -12.48 -11.79 1.94
CA THR A 97 -13.06 -13.12 1.71
C THR A 97 -14.53 -13.16 2.16
N GLU A 98 -14.82 -12.48 3.25
CA GLU A 98 -16.12 -12.33 3.86
C GLU A 98 -17.12 -11.53 3.00
N THR A 99 -16.67 -10.93 1.90
CA THR A 99 -17.51 -10.10 1.01
C THR A 99 -17.48 -10.54 -0.46
N ALA A 100 -17.07 -11.74 -0.76
CA ALA A 100 -17.15 -12.53 -2.01
C ALA A 100 -16.67 -11.81 -3.31
N PRO A 101 -15.51 -11.27 -3.45
CA PRO A 101 -14.66 -10.62 -2.47
C PRO A 101 -14.81 -9.10 -2.44
N THR A 102 -15.52 -8.46 -3.41
CA THR A 102 -15.35 -7.04 -3.73
C THR A 102 -16.38 -6.15 -3.03
N ILE A 103 -15.90 -5.16 -2.31
CA ILE A 103 -16.69 -4.08 -1.68
C ILE A 103 -16.67 -2.83 -2.56
N ALA A 104 -15.48 -2.42 -3.01
CA ALA A 104 -15.27 -1.21 -3.80
C ALA A 104 -14.26 -1.46 -4.92
N SER A 105 -14.38 -0.72 -6.01
CA SER A 105 -13.44 -0.79 -7.12
C SER A 105 -13.36 0.51 -7.88
N GLU A 106 -12.17 0.83 -8.37
CA GLU A 106 -12.02 1.78 -9.47
C GLU A 106 -12.58 1.17 -10.76
N SER A 107 -12.91 2.04 -11.72
CA SER A 107 -13.31 1.67 -13.06
C SER A 107 -12.60 2.55 -14.09
N GLN A 108 -12.64 2.19 -15.36
CA GLN A 108 -12.06 3.01 -16.42
C GLN A 108 -12.61 4.46 -16.49
N PHE A 109 -13.78 4.71 -15.88
CA PHE A 109 -14.43 6.03 -15.83
C PHE A 109 -14.20 6.77 -14.52
N ASN A 110 -13.79 6.06 -13.48
CA ASN A 110 -13.66 6.58 -12.11
C ASN A 110 -12.35 6.06 -11.50
N ILE A 111 -11.24 6.71 -11.84
CA ILE A 111 -9.92 6.43 -11.28
C ILE A 111 -9.53 7.58 -10.37
N ARG A 112 -9.17 7.26 -9.13
CA ARG A 112 -8.59 8.20 -8.18
C ARG A 112 -7.46 7.52 -7.43
N HIS A 113 -6.25 7.72 -7.93
CA HIS A 113 -5.06 7.08 -7.39
C HIS A 113 -4.90 7.32 -5.89
N GLY A 114 -4.70 6.24 -5.14
CA GLY A 114 -4.67 6.23 -3.68
C GLY A 114 -6.00 5.86 -3.03
N SER A 115 -7.13 5.97 -3.74
CA SER A 115 -8.40 5.40 -3.29
C SER A 115 -8.55 3.96 -3.79
N VAL A 116 -9.54 3.24 -3.28
CA VAL A 116 -9.93 1.91 -3.78
C VAL A 116 -11.19 1.98 -4.66
N GLY A 117 -11.51 3.18 -5.17
CA GLY A 117 -12.68 3.41 -6.00
C GLY A 117 -13.95 3.68 -5.21
N LYS A 118 -15.08 3.42 -5.84
CA LYS A 118 -16.43 3.58 -5.24
C LYS A 118 -16.99 2.23 -4.85
N LEU A 119 -17.95 2.23 -3.93
CA LEU A 119 -18.69 1.02 -3.58
C LEU A 119 -19.30 0.38 -4.83
N MET A 120 -19.32 -0.95 -4.82
CA MET A 120 -20.05 -1.70 -5.85
C MET A 120 -21.55 -1.43 -5.75
N PRO A 121 -22.30 -1.41 -6.87
CA PRO A 121 -23.72 -1.05 -6.88
C PRO A 121 -24.62 -1.87 -5.96
N PHE A 122 -24.20 -3.09 -5.61
CA PHE A 122 -24.91 -4.02 -4.74
C PHE A 122 -24.42 -3.99 -3.28
N VAL A 123 -23.53 -3.04 -2.93
CA VAL A 123 -22.97 -2.89 -1.59
C VAL A 123 -23.40 -1.56 -1.00
N GLU A 124 -23.99 -1.60 0.16
CA GLU A 124 -24.17 -0.45 1.02
C GLU A 124 -23.01 -0.38 2.01
N GLY A 125 -22.44 0.81 2.20
CA GLY A 125 -21.33 1.02 3.12
C GLY A 125 -21.45 2.35 3.83
N ARG A 126 -20.97 2.38 5.07
CA ARG A 126 -20.86 3.60 5.87
C ARG A 126 -19.63 3.54 6.77
N ILE A 127 -19.22 4.69 7.23
CA ILE A 127 -18.19 4.80 8.26
C ILE A 127 -18.87 4.80 9.63
N ASP A 128 -18.52 3.82 10.44
CA ASP A 128 -19.01 3.72 11.80
C ASP A 128 -18.11 4.51 12.75
N SER A 129 -18.75 5.30 13.63
CA SER A 129 -18.07 6.13 14.64
C SER A 129 -16.91 6.98 14.06
N PRO A 130 -17.16 7.83 13.04
CA PRO A 130 -16.10 8.63 12.42
C PRO A 130 -15.52 9.67 13.38
N ASP A 131 -14.21 9.90 13.29
CA ASP A 131 -13.51 10.99 13.96
C ASP A 131 -13.74 12.36 13.26
N GLU A 132 -13.04 13.40 13.74
CA GLU A 132 -13.12 14.77 13.17
C GLU A 132 -12.70 14.85 11.69
N ASN A 133 -11.94 13.85 11.18
CA ASN A 133 -11.48 13.75 9.80
C ASN A 133 -12.36 12.81 8.96
N GLY A 134 -13.47 12.33 9.51
CA GLY A 134 -14.36 11.37 8.88
C GLY A 134 -13.82 9.93 8.83
N ILE A 135 -12.75 9.62 9.58
CA ILE A 135 -12.12 8.30 9.63
C ILE A 135 -12.79 7.46 10.72
N GLY A 136 -13.27 6.29 10.35
CA GLY A 136 -13.83 5.31 11.26
C GLY A 136 -13.84 3.92 10.65
N GLU A 137 -14.46 2.96 11.32
CA GLU A 137 -14.56 1.61 10.79
C GLU A 137 -15.52 1.57 9.59
N LEU A 138 -15.07 1.00 8.48
CA LEU A 138 -15.96 0.69 7.37
C LEU A 138 -16.86 -0.47 7.75
N VAL A 139 -18.16 -0.24 7.71
CA VAL A 139 -19.18 -1.30 7.86
C VAL A 139 -20.01 -1.40 6.58
N VAL A 140 -20.26 -2.63 6.15
CA VAL A 140 -20.92 -2.89 4.86
C VAL A 140 -22.07 -3.89 5.02
N ARG A 141 -23.03 -3.79 4.13
CA ARG A 141 -24.06 -4.83 3.93
C ARG A 141 -24.35 -4.99 2.44
N GLY A 142 -24.79 -6.17 2.06
CA GLY A 142 -25.10 -6.48 0.67
C GLY A 142 -25.16 -7.99 0.45
N GLU A 143 -25.60 -8.39 -0.73
CA GLU A 143 -25.70 -9.80 -1.11
C GLU A 143 -24.34 -10.51 -1.20
N ASN A 144 -23.26 -9.76 -1.28
CA ASN A 144 -21.89 -10.26 -1.29
C ASN A 144 -21.34 -10.57 0.11
N VAL A 145 -22.01 -10.16 1.19
CA VAL A 145 -21.57 -10.42 2.55
C VAL A 145 -21.83 -11.88 2.91
N MET A 146 -20.84 -12.54 3.52
CA MET A 146 -20.95 -13.93 3.96
C MET A 146 -22.15 -14.15 4.91
N LEU A 147 -22.66 -15.37 4.98
CA LEU A 147 -23.66 -15.77 5.97
C LEU A 147 -23.06 -15.91 7.38
N GLY A 148 -21.77 -16.19 7.47
CA GLY A 148 -21.04 -16.35 8.73
C GLY A 148 -19.83 -17.24 8.59
N TYR A 149 -19.06 -17.35 9.66
CA TYR A 149 -17.93 -18.28 9.74
C TYR A 149 -18.40 -19.71 9.98
N TYR A 150 -17.79 -20.66 9.29
CA TYR A 150 -18.17 -22.07 9.38
C TYR A 150 -17.96 -22.61 10.79
N ASN A 151 -19.04 -23.14 11.40
CA ASN A 151 -19.06 -23.66 12.78
C ASN A 151 -18.54 -22.69 13.85
N ASP A 152 -18.59 -21.38 13.61
CA ASP A 152 -18.18 -20.36 14.58
C ASP A 152 -19.21 -19.22 14.64
N GLU A 153 -20.29 -19.50 15.34
CA GLU A 153 -21.38 -18.55 15.55
C GLU A 153 -20.95 -17.36 16.43
N ALA A 154 -20.03 -17.59 17.36
CA ALA A 154 -19.52 -16.55 18.24
C ALA A 154 -18.74 -15.51 17.44
N ALA A 155 -17.76 -15.93 16.64
CA ALA A 155 -17.02 -15.03 15.75
C ALA A 155 -17.94 -14.36 14.71
N THR A 156 -18.98 -15.06 14.24
CA THR A 156 -19.94 -14.48 13.30
C THR A 156 -20.71 -13.32 13.95
N LYS A 157 -21.22 -13.49 15.18
CA LYS A 157 -21.94 -12.44 15.91
C LYS A 157 -21.07 -11.24 16.29
N GLU A 158 -19.76 -11.45 16.42
CA GLU A 158 -18.81 -10.37 16.69
C GLU A 158 -18.65 -9.44 15.48
N VAL A 159 -18.71 -9.98 14.26
CA VAL A 159 -18.45 -9.19 13.03
C VAL A 159 -19.71 -8.83 12.24
N ILE A 160 -20.84 -9.53 12.46
CA ILE A 160 -22.13 -9.18 11.83
C ILE A 160 -23.08 -8.71 12.94
N VAL A 161 -23.26 -7.38 13.01
CA VAL A 161 -24.10 -6.74 14.03
C VAL A 161 -25.21 -5.97 13.32
N ASP A 162 -26.45 -6.24 13.67
CA ASP A 162 -27.64 -5.59 13.11
C ASP A 162 -27.70 -5.59 11.57
N GLY A 163 -27.19 -6.67 10.96
CA GLY A 163 -27.15 -6.84 9.50
C GLY A 163 -25.99 -6.09 8.80
N TRP A 164 -25.10 -5.46 9.56
CA TRP A 164 -23.88 -4.83 9.06
C TRP A 164 -22.66 -5.71 9.38
N PHE A 165 -21.84 -5.92 8.38
CA PHE A 165 -20.56 -6.59 8.53
C PHE A 165 -19.47 -5.55 8.88
N HIS A 166 -18.84 -5.71 10.02
CA HIS A 166 -17.71 -4.93 10.50
C HIS A 166 -16.42 -5.43 9.87
N THR A 167 -15.85 -4.64 8.96
CA THR A 167 -14.69 -5.08 8.17
C THR A 167 -13.39 -5.11 8.97
N GLY A 168 -13.34 -4.39 10.10
CA GLY A 168 -12.11 -4.13 10.86
C GLY A 168 -11.12 -3.22 10.13
N ASP A 169 -11.50 -2.65 8.99
CA ASP A 169 -10.70 -1.68 8.25
C ASP A 169 -11.19 -0.27 8.55
N LEU A 170 -10.25 0.64 8.78
CA LEU A 170 -10.52 2.06 8.94
C LEU A 170 -10.48 2.74 7.57
N ALA A 171 -11.48 3.56 7.33
CA ALA A 171 -11.67 4.22 6.05
C ALA A 171 -12.36 5.58 6.20
N ARG A 172 -12.41 6.31 5.12
CA ARG A 172 -13.26 7.50 4.93
C ARG A 172 -13.76 7.56 3.49
N PHE A 173 -14.86 8.24 3.28
CA PHE A 173 -15.28 8.68 1.95
C PHE A 173 -14.80 10.12 1.72
N ASP A 174 -14.48 10.44 0.47
CA ASP A 174 -14.32 11.84 0.06
C ASP A 174 -15.64 12.41 -0.48
N ASP A 175 -15.64 13.70 -0.84
CA ASP A 175 -16.82 14.42 -1.31
C ASP A 175 -17.42 13.89 -2.62
N ASP A 176 -16.67 13.06 -3.34
CA ASP A 176 -17.11 12.40 -4.59
C ASP A 176 -17.42 10.91 -4.38
N ASP A 177 -17.58 10.44 -3.14
CA ASP A 177 -17.85 9.06 -2.74
C ASP A 177 -16.75 8.05 -3.07
N PHE A 178 -15.50 8.48 -3.22
CA PHE A 178 -14.39 7.54 -3.29
C PHE A 178 -14.00 7.07 -1.90
N LEU A 179 -13.77 5.75 -1.78
CA LEU A 179 -13.37 5.11 -0.54
C LEU A 179 -11.84 5.14 -0.39
N TRP A 180 -11.38 5.66 0.74
CA TRP A 180 -9.97 5.73 1.11
C TRP A 180 -9.73 4.84 2.32
N LEU A 181 -8.86 3.84 2.16
CA LEU A 181 -8.45 2.97 3.27
C LEU A 181 -7.32 3.64 4.04
N MET A 182 -7.44 3.64 5.36
CA MET A 182 -6.46 4.24 6.26
C MET A 182 -5.59 3.20 6.97
N GLY A 183 -6.08 1.97 7.11
CA GLY A 183 -5.38 0.86 7.77
C GLY A 183 -6.34 -0.06 8.52
N ARG A 184 -5.77 -0.96 9.34
CA ARG A 184 -6.54 -1.89 10.17
C ARG A 184 -6.82 -1.31 11.55
N LYS A 185 -8.07 -1.38 12.02
CA LYS A 185 -8.48 -0.91 13.35
C LYS A 185 -7.58 -1.48 14.48
N LYS A 186 -7.25 -2.77 14.39
CA LYS A 186 -6.40 -3.46 15.39
C LYS A 186 -4.91 -3.08 15.33
N ASN A 187 -4.46 -2.44 14.25
CA ASN A 187 -3.06 -2.06 14.05
C ASN A 187 -2.78 -0.60 14.45
N VAL A 188 -3.83 0.18 14.71
CA VAL A 188 -3.70 1.59 15.06
C VAL A 188 -2.82 1.76 16.30
N ILE A 189 -1.84 2.63 16.20
CA ILE A 189 -1.00 3.04 17.32
C ILE A 189 -1.60 4.33 17.89
N VAL A 190 -2.12 4.25 19.11
CA VAL A 190 -2.66 5.43 19.80
C VAL A 190 -1.52 6.12 20.52
N MET A 191 -1.21 7.34 20.11
CA MET A 191 -0.19 8.17 20.73
C MET A 191 -0.68 8.76 22.06
N LYS A 192 0.23 9.16 22.94
CA LYS A 192 -0.11 9.73 24.26
C LYS A 192 -1.04 10.94 24.20
N ASN A 193 -0.98 11.71 23.12
CA ASN A 193 -1.87 12.87 22.89
C ASN A 193 -3.25 12.48 22.31
N GLY A 194 -3.57 11.18 22.29
CA GLY A 194 -4.82 10.64 21.76
C GLY A 194 -4.90 10.56 20.23
N LYS A 195 -3.86 11.00 19.50
CA LYS A 195 -3.85 10.91 18.04
C LYS A 195 -3.55 9.51 17.56
N ASN A 196 -4.24 9.10 16.49
CA ASN A 196 -4.06 7.81 15.85
C ASN A 196 -2.96 7.88 14.80
N VAL A 197 -2.07 6.90 14.82
CA VAL A 197 -1.08 6.63 13.77
C VAL A 197 -1.47 5.33 13.07
N PHE A 198 -1.58 5.37 11.77
CA PHE A 198 -1.87 4.22 10.92
C PHE A 198 -0.54 3.70 10.37
N PRO A 199 -0.04 2.55 10.87
CA PRO A 199 1.26 2.04 10.47
C PRO A 199 1.43 1.89 8.96
N GLU A 200 0.38 1.41 8.30
CA GLU A 200 0.38 1.12 6.87
C GLU A 200 0.65 2.38 6.02
N GLU A 201 0.21 3.55 6.47
CA GLU A 201 0.47 4.83 5.79
C GLU A 201 1.99 5.12 5.71
N ILE A 202 2.70 4.91 6.81
CA ILE A 202 4.14 5.18 6.90
C ILE A 202 4.94 4.06 6.24
N GLU A 203 4.50 2.81 6.42
CA GLU A 203 5.11 1.64 5.78
C GLU A 203 5.06 1.75 4.25
N ASN A 204 3.97 2.25 3.70
CA ASN A 204 3.86 2.49 2.27
C ASN A 204 4.90 3.50 1.77
N LEU A 205 5.13 4.60 2.49
CA LEU A 205 6.15 5.60 2.13
C LEU A 205 7.57 5.01 2.17
N VAL A 206 7.89 4.26 3.23
CA VAL A 206 9.20 3.61 3.37
C VAL A 206 9.40 2.50 2.34
N GLY A 207 8.34 1.75 2.02
CA GLY A 207 8.37 0.68 1.02
C GLY A 207 8.69 1.15 -0.41
N LEU A 208 8.58 2.46 -0.69
CA LEU A 208 8.96 3.06 -1.99
C LEU A 208 10.47 3.13 -2.19
N LEU A 209 11.26 3.09 -1.11
CA LEU A 209 12.71 3.18 -1.20
C LEU A 209 13.28 1.95 -1.90
N PRO A 210 14.15 2.11 -2.90
CA PRO A 210 14.55 1.02 -3.80
C PRO A 210 15.35 -0.11 -3.13
N TYR A 211 15.84 0.14 -1.94
CA TYR A 211 16.61 -0.79 -1.13
C TYR A 211 15.81 -1.41 0.02
N VAL A 212 14.51 -1.14 0.11
CA VAL A 212 13.59 -1.74 1.09
C VAL A 212 12.82 -2.87 0.42
N ASP A 213 12.94 -4.07 0.98
CA ASP A 213 12.11 -5.22 0.58
C ASP A 213 10.82 -5.27 1.40
N GLU A 214 10.94 -5.04 2.71
CA GLU A 214 9.82 -5.05 3.64
C GLU A 214 10.09 -4.08 4.78
N CYS A 215 9.01 -3.56 5.37
CA CYS A 215 9.13 -2.78 6.60
C CYS A 215 7.93 -3.02 7.52
N MET A 216 8.11 -2.73 8.79
CA MET A 216 7.05 -2.78 9.78
C MET A 216 7.22 -1.67 10.80
N LEU A 217 6.22 -0.79 10.89
CA LEU A 217 6.12 0.22 11.93
C LEU A 217 5.52 -0.40 13.19
N PHE A 218 6.10 -0.11 14.32
CA PHE A 218 5.62 -0.51 15.64
C PHE A 218 5.91 0.57 16.68
N SER A 219 5.32 0.44 17.84
CA SER A 219 5.58 1.36 18.95
C SER A 219 6.24 0.67 20.10
N ARG A 220 7.08 1.42 20.83
CA ARG A 220 7.62 1.03 22.13
C ARG A 220 7.37 2.12 23.16
N ASN A 221 7.05 1.71 24.37
CA ASN A 221 6.90 2.64 25.48
C ASN A 221 8.27 2.98 26.06
N ARG A 222 8.61 4.26 26.12
CA ARG A 222 9.86 4.75 26.70
C ARG A 222 9.57 5.90 27.67
N GLN A 223 9.94 5.71 28.95
CA GLN A 223 9.80 6.76 29.98
C GLN A 223 8.44 7.48 29.94
N ASN A 224 7.35 6.72 29.87
CA ASN A 224 5.99 7.25 29.76
C ASN A 224 5.64 7.92 28.42
N ASP A 225 6.38 7.70 27.33
CA ASP A 225 6.04 8.15 25.98
C ASP A 225 5.92 6.98 25.00
N VAL A 226 5.09 7.15 23.96
CA VAL A 226 4.95 6.18 22.86
C VAL A 226 5.87 6.62 21.75
N VAL A 227 6.88 5.81 21.46
CA VAL A 227 7.89 6.09 20.43
C VAL A 227 7.69 5.16 19.27
N LEU A 228 7.60 5.73 18.06
CA LEU A 228 7.49 4.98 16.81
C LEU A 228 8.86 4.46 16.38
N TRP A 229 8.90 3.16 16.09
CA TRP A 229 10.04 2.42 15.59
C TRP A 229 9.73 1.77 14.25
N MET A 230 10.76 1.64 13.41
CA MET A 230 10.65 0.95 12.12
C MET A 230 11.66 -0.19 12.04
N LYS A 231 11.18 -1.41 11.79
CA LYS A 231 12.02 -2.48 11.26
C LYS A 231 12.06 -2.34 9.73
N VAL A 232 13.25 -2.39 9.15
CA VAL A 232 13.46 -2.32 7.69
C VAL A 232 14.22 -3.55 7.26
N VAL A 233 13.62 -4.37 6.41
CA VAL A 233 14.29 -5.49 5.75
C VAL A 233 14.87 -4.96 4.46
N TYR A 234 16.19 -4.96 4.38
CA TYR A 234 16.89 -4.40 3.22
C TYR A 234 17.09 -5.40 2.10
N ASN A 235 17.11 -4.90 0.87
CA ASN A 235 17.35 -5.66 -0.35
C ASN A 235 18.85 -5.98 -0.51
N LYS A 236 19.22 -7.25 -0.40
CA LYS A 236 20.62 -7.71 -0.53
C LYS A 236 21.17 -7.55 -1.95
N GLU A 237 20.32 -7.68 -2.97
CA GLU A 237 20.72 -7.49 -4.37
C GLU A 237 21.07 -6.03 -4.61
N TYR A 238 20.26 -5.10 -4.07
CA TYR A 238 20.55 -3.66 -4.16
C TYR A 238 21.91 -3.30 -3.55
N LEU A 239 22.23 -3.83 -2.35
CA LEU A 239 23.53 -3.60 -1.73
C LEU A 239 24.66 -4.10 -2.63
N SER A 240 24.53 -5.31 -3.14
CA SER A 240 25.52 -5.95 -4.01
C SER A 240 25.73 -5.17 -5.33
N GLU A 241 24.63 -4.78 -6.00
CA GLU A 241 24.70 -4.03 -7.26
C GLU A 241 25.33 -2.64 -7.10
N ASN A 242 25.16 -2.01 -5.94
CA ASN A 242 25.66 -0.65 -5.67
C ASN A 242 26.95 -0.64 -4.85
N ASN A 243 27.54 -1.80 -4.53
CA ASN A 243 28.74 -1.95 -3.69
C ASN A 243 28.63 -1.21 -2.35
N LEU A 244 27.45 -1.30 -1.70
CA LEU A 244 27.18 -0.66 -0.43
C LEU A 244 27.36 -1.64 0.74
N THR A 245 27.89 -1.15 1.85
CA THR A 245 27.85 -1.86 3.13
C THR A 245 26.53 -1.58 3.85
N VAL A 246 26.20 -2.39 4.85
CA VAL A 246 24.99 -2.18 5.67
C VAL A 246 25.06 -0.84 6.42
N GLU A 247 26.25 -0.46 6.93
CA GLU A 247 26.47 0.81 7.60
C GLU A 247 26.28 2.03 6.69
N GLN A 248 26.64 1.89 5.41
CA GLN A 248 26.40 2.93 4.41
C GLN A 248 24.91 3.04 4.09
N LEU A 249 24.23 1.90 3.98
CA LEU A 249 22.79 1.88 3.79
C LEU A 249 22.04 2.46 4.99
N GLU A 250 22.48 2.17 6.21
CA GLU A 250 21.87 2.73 7.43
C GLU A 250 21.92 4.27 7.43
N LYS A 251 23.08 4.84 7.04
CA LYS A 251 23.23 6.30 6.91
C LYS A 251 22.38 6.89 5.77
N GLN A 252 22.16 6.14 4.70
CA GLN A 252 21.28 6.56 3.62
C GLN A 252 19.82 6.52 4.09
N PHE A 253 19.41 5.44 4.73
CA PHE A 253 18.06 5.30 5.24
C PHE A 253 17.72 6.37 6.29
N ASP A 254 18.66 6.72 7.17
CA ASP A 254 18.49 7.79 8.15
C ASP A 254 18.11 9.13 7.47
N LYS A 255 18.80 9.50 6.40
CA LYS A 255 18.49 10.70 5.61
C LYS A 255 17.15 10.62 4.89
N ASP A 256 16.86 9.46 4.29
CA ASP A 256 15.60 9.27 3.57
C ASP A 256 14.41 9.25 4.54
N LEU A 257 14.61 8.69 5.75
CA LEU A 257 13.62 8.72 6.82
C LEU A 257 13.37 10.15 7.34
N ASP A 258 14.41 10.98 7.44
CA ASP A 258 14.25 12.39 7.80
C ASP A 258 13.37 13.12 6.77
N MET A 259 13.59 12.92 5.47
CA MET A 259 12.74 13.50 4.41
C MET A 259 11.30 13.01 4.49
N ILE A 260 11.08 11.71 4.78
CA ILE A 260 9.74 11.16 4.99
C ILE A 260 9.10 11.80 6.23
N ASN A 261 9.83 11.91 7.33
CA ASN A 261 9.37 12.53 8.56
C ASN A 261 8.97 14.00 8.37
N GLU A 262 9.72 14.76 7.57
CA GLU A 262 9.40 16.17 7.25
C GLU A 262 8.08 16.31 6.48
N SER A 263 7.66 15.30 5.74
CA SER A 263 6.40 15.29 5.00
C SER A 263 5.17 14.99 5.88
N MET A 264 5.38 14.63 7.16
CA MET A 264 4.34 14.16 8.07
C MET A 264 4.20 15.07 9.31
N PRO A 265 3.01 15.07 9.94
CA PRO A 265 2.84 15.71 11.25
C PRO A 265 3.78 15.12 12.30
N ALA A 266 4.26 15.95 13.24
CA ALA A 266 5.26 15.55 14.23
C ALA A 266 4.91 14.30 15.06
N TYR A 267 3.63 14.03 15.32
CA TYR A 267 3.20 12.85 16.07
C TYR A 267 3.31 11.53 15.28
N LYS A 268 3.49 11.59 13.94
CA LYS A 268 3.71 10.44 13.06
C LYS A 268 5.19 10.16 12.80
N MET A 269 6.11 11.02 13.28
CA MET A 269 7.54 10.87 13.01
C MET A 269 8.10 9.57 13.59
N VAL A 270 8.76 8.81 12.75
CA VAL A 270 9.52 7.62 13.17
C VAL A 270 10.81 8.07 13.84
N LYS A 271 10.97 7.76 15.11
CA LYS A 271 12.11 8.22 15.94
C LYS A 271 13.29 7.26 15.93
N ARG A 272 13.06 6.01 15.64
CA ARG A 272 14.05 4.94 15.70
C ARG A 272 13.77 3.92 14.59
N PHE A 273 14.84 3.34 14.11
CA PHE A 273 14.77 2.23 13.16
C PHE A 273 15.92 1.25 13.39
N PHE A 274 15.83 0.10 12.75
CA PHE A 274 16.95 -0.81 12.58
C PHE A 274 16.82 -1.56 11.27
N LEU A 275 17.95 -1.81 10.63
CA LEU A 275 18.03 -2.64 9.44
C LEU A 275 18.12 -4.11 9.84
N SER A 276 17.39 -4.96 9.13
CA SER A 276 17.36 -6.41 9.34
C SER A 276 17.56 -7.12 8.00
N ASP A 277 18.24 -8.24 8.03
CA ASP A 277 18.31 -9.15 6.88
C ASP A 277 17.30 -10.32 6.99
N ARG A 278 16.49 -10.29 8.04
CA ARG A 278 15.48 -11.29 8.35
C ARG A 278 14.10 -10.81 7.87
N PRO A 279 13.49 -11.51 6.89
CA PRO A 279 12.14 -11.19 6.41
C PRO A 279 11.11 -11.20 7.55
N THR A 280 10.02 -10.46 7.35
CA THR A 280 8.90 -10.47 8.29
C THR A 280 8.14 -11.80 8.23
N ILE A 281 7.54 -12.20 9.34
CA ILE A 281 6.70 -13.40 9.42
C ILE A 281 5.40 -13.11 8.68
N LYS A 282 5.10 -13.91 7.66
CA LYS A 282 3.94 -13.68 6.76
C LYS A 282 2.88 -14.76 6.83
N THR A 283 1.70 -14.40 6.42
CA THR A 283 0.61 -15.34 6.08
C THR A 283 0.89 -16.01 4.73
N THR A 284 0.09 -17.03 4.39
CA THR A 284 0.08 -17.62 3.03
C THR A 284 -0.24 -16.61 1.93
N THR A 285 -0.96 -15.53 2.27
CA THR A 285 -1.30 -14.41 1.38
C THR A 285 -0.29 -13.28 1.42
N GLN A 286 0.92 -13.52 1.95
CA GLN A 286 2.05 -12.58 2.01
C GLN A 286 1.80 -11.33 2.88
N LYS A 287 0.85 -11.35 3.80
CA LYS A 287 0.62 -10.26 4.77
C LYS A 287 1.41 -10.51 6.04
N THR A 288 2.04 -9.48 6.59
CA THR A 288 2.81 -9.56 7.85
C THR A 288 1.90 -9.95 9.03
N LYS A 289 2.30 -11.00 9.74
CA LYS A 289 1.66 -11.44 11.00
C LYS A 289 2.20 -10.57 12.14
N ARG A 290 1.70 -9.34 12.29
CA ARG A 290 2.20 -8.33 13.22
C ARG A 290 2.44 -8.83 14.65
N PRO A 291 1.53 -9.60 15.31
CA PRO A 291 1.78 -10.06 16.67
C PRO A 291 3.03 -10.95 16.77
N LEU A 292 3.18 -11.93 15.85
CA LEU A 292 4.33 -12.83 15.84
C LEU A 292 5.61 -12.08 15.43
N GLU A 293 5.49 -11.12 14.53
CA GLU A 293 6.63 -10.31 14.12
C GLU A 293 7.11 -9.39 15.25
N LEU A 294 6.22 -8.83 16.07
CA LEU A 294 6.59 -8.05 17.26
C LEU A 294 7.39 -8.89 18.24
N GLU A 295 6.97 -10.13 18.52
CA GLU A 295 7.73 -11.05 19.39
C GLU A 295 9.13 -11.31 18.81
N GLN A 296 9.24 -11.46 17.50
CA GLN A 296 10.50 -11.68 16.80
C GLN A 296 11.39 -10.43 16.84
N ILE A 297 10.82 -9.24 16.66
CA ILE A 297 11.51 -7.96 16.78
C ILE A 297 12.10 -7.78 18.16
N GLU A 298 11.35 -8.08 19.23
CA GLU A 298 11.86 -7.95 20.62
C GLU A 298 13.07 -8.88 20.86
N LYS A 299 13.05 -10.10 20.31
CA LYS A 299 14.20 -11.00 20.37
C LYS A 299 15.40 -10.43 19.61
N GLU A 300 15.19 -9.96 18.39
CA GLU A 300 16.24 -9.39 17.55
C GLU A 300 16.87 -8.13 18.20
N LEU A 301 16.09 -7.26 18.79
CA LEU A 301 16.57 -6.07 19.48
C LEU A 301 17.37 -6.46 20.76
N SER A 302 16.90 -7.46 21.49
CA SER A 302 17.63 -7.99 22.67
C SER A 302 18.97 -8.59 22.27
N GLU A 303 19.03 -9.40 21.21
CA GLU A 303 20.28 -9.98 20.67
C GLU A 303 21.28 -8.90 20.26
N ARG A 304 20.81 -7.74 19.78
CA ARG A 304 21.64 -6.58 19.40
C ARG A 304 22.00 -5.67 20.58
N GLY A 305 21.54 -5.97 21.81
CA GLY A 305 21.76 -5.13 23.00
C GLY A 305 21.02 -3.78 22.94
N ILE A 306 20.02 -3.65 22.09
CA ILE A 306 19.19 -2.44 21.95
C ILE A 306 18.09 -2.51 23.01
N GLN A 307 18.29 -1.78 24.10
CA GLN A 307 17.29 -1.68 25.17
C GLN A 307 16.17 -0.70 24.79
N ALA A 308 14.99 -0.91 25.43
CA ALA A 308 13.77 -0.09 25.22
C ALA A 308 13.97 1.39 25.53
#